data_f7a9224952200e4606a1ad2f6beffe20
#
_entry.id   f7a9224952200e4606a1ad2f6beffe20
#
_cell.length_a   1.000
_cell.length_b   1.000
_cell.length_c   1.000
_cell.angle_alpha   90.00
_cell.angle_beta   90.00
_cell.angle_gamma   90.00
#
_symmetry.space_group_name_H-M   'P 1'
#
loop_
_entity.id
_entity.type
_entity.pdbx_description
1 polymer ?
#
loop_
_entity_poly.entity_id
_entity_poly.type
_entity_poly.pdbx_seq_one_letter_code
_entity_poly.pdbx_strand_id
1 'polypeptide(L)'
;MSRTWVLSKQDEHRLSIFEGKILRRIYGPVMDRGRWRIRTNQELYQLCGENDIVKFCKLSRLRWAGHVIRQGDDDLYRRVLLSDPGGKRPRGRPRLRWVDGVEEDVARLGCRKWKIVALNREGWKKHLKEAEAHPGL
;
A
#
# COMPACT_ATOMS: atom_id res chain seq x y z
N MET A 1 7.42 6.69 -8.00
CA MET A 1 6.37 7.73 -7.96
C MET A 1 5.03 7.29 -7.36
N SER A 2 4.79 6.02 -7.06
CA SER A 2 3.52 5.55 -6.43
C SER A 2 3.33 5.95 -4.95
N ARG A 3 4.36 6.53 -4.31
CA ARG A 3 4.38 6.88 -2.88
C ARG A 3 3.31 7.89 -2.46
N THR A 4 2.92 8.76 -3.38
CA THR A 4 1.97 9.86 -3.15
C THR A 4 0.56 9.56 -3.66
N TRP A 5 0.34 8.38 -4.21
CA TRP A 5 -0.98 8.01 -4.72
C TRP A 5 -1.99 7.81 -3.60
N VAL A 6 -3.16 8.39 -3.80
CA VAL A 6 -4.35 8.12 -2.99
C VAL A 6 -5.15 7.04 -3.71
N LEU A 7 -4.99 5.79 -3.27
CA LEU A 7 -5.68 4.66 -3.86
C LEU A 7 -7.06 4.48 -3.23
N SER A 8 -8.11 4.55 -4.05
CA SER A 8 -9.43 4.09 -3.67
C SER A 8 -9.52 2.56 -3.81
N LYS A 9 -10.52 1.93 -3.20
CA LYS A 9 -10.78 0.48 -3.38
C LYS A 9 -10.99 0.10 -4.85
N GLN A 10 -11.57 1.02 -5.62
CA GLN A 10 -11.76 0.81 -7.06
C GLN A 10 -10.42 0.84 -7.82
N ASP A 11 -9.49 1.72 -7.43
CA ASP A 11 -8.17 1.78 -8.03
C ASP A 11 -7.34 0.55 -7.67
N GLU A 12 -7.38 0.09 -6.41
CA GLU A 12 -6.76 -1.17 -5.98
C GLU A 12 -7.25 -2.34 -6.86
N HIS A 13 -8.57 -2.44 -7.05
CA HIS A 13 -9.16 -3.50 -7.88
C HIS A 13 -8.72 -3.41 -9.35
N ARG A 14 -8.71 -2.21 -9.93
CA ARG A 14 -8.24 -1.99 -11.31
C ARG A 14 -6.77 -2.36 -11.50
N LEU A 15 -5.92 -1.99 -10.53
CA LEU A 15 -4.50 -2.35 -10.54
C LEU A 15 -4.31 -3.87 -10.49
N SER A 16 -5.03 -4.57 -9.61
CA SER A 16 -4.96 -6.04 -9.52
C SER A 16 -5.41 -6.73 -10.82
N ILE A 17 -6.47 -6.22 -11.49
CA ILE A 17 -6.90 -6.75 -12.79
C ILE A 17 -5.82 -6.53 -13.84
N PHE A 18 -5.23 -5.33 -13.88
CA PHE A 18 -4.18 -4.98 -14.84
C PHE A 18 -2.95 -5.87 -14.67
N GLU A 19 -2.46 -6.01 -13.43
CA GLU A 19 -1.34 -6.88 -13.10
C GLU A 19 -1.60 -8.32 -13.50
N GLY A 20 -2.77 -8.86 -13.15
CA GLY A 20 -3.16 -10.22 -13.51
C GLY A 20 -3.19 -10.45 -15.03
N LYS A 21 -3.59 -9.45 -15.82
CA LYS A 21 -3.53 -9.54 -17.29
C LYS A 21 -2.09 -9.62 -17.80
N ILE A 22 -1.18 -8.80 -17.24
CA ILE A 22 0.24 -8.81 -17.63
C ILE A 22 0.89 -10.13 -17.26
N LEU A 23 0.72 -10.57 -16.01
CA LEU A 23 1.31 -11.82 -15.52
C LEU A 23 0.82 -13.03 -16.33
N ARG A 24 -0.45 -13.09 -16.70
CA ARG A 24 -0.97 -14.15 -17.57
C ARG A 24 -0.37 -14.13 -18.98
N ARG A 25 -0.04 -12.94 -19.48
CA ARG A 25 0.64 -12.82 -20.78
C ARG A 25 2.10 -13.31 -20.71
N ILE A 26 2.78 -13.08 -19.57
CA ILE A 26 4.16 -13.50 -19.36
C ILE A 26 4.25 -15.02 -19.13
N TYR A 27 3.45 -15.55 -18.19
CA TYR A 27 3.53 -16.96 -17.77
C TYR A 27 2.68 -17.92 -18.60
N GLY A 28 1.77 -17.40 -19.42
CA GLY A 28 0.92 -18.21 -20.26
C GLY A 28 -0.09 -19.12 -19.51
N PRO A 29 -0.82 -19.98 -20.24
CA PRO A 29 -1.73 -20.94 -19.65
C PRO A 29 -0.97 -22.09 -18.97
N VAL A 30 -1.70 -22.93 -18.24
CA VAL A 30 -1.17 -24.15 -17.62
C VAL A 30 -1.94 -25.36 -18.13
N MET A 31 -1.22 -26.46 -18.37
CA MET A 31 -1.80 -27.76 -18.68
C MET A 31 -2.27 -28.40 -17.37
N ASP A 32 -3.55 -28.69 -17.26
CA ASP A 32 -4.14 -29.37 -16.12
C ASP A 32 -5.01 -30.53 -16.62
N ARG A 33 -4.67 -31.74 -16.22
CA ARG A 33 -5.37 -32.98 -16.61
C ARG A 33 -5.64 -33.11 -18.10
N GLY A 34 -4.65 -32.75 -18.93
CA GLY A 34 -4.75 -32.83 -20.39
C GLY A 34 -5.53 -31.69 -21.05
N ARG A 35 -5.91 -30.65 -20.33
CA ARG A 35 -6.58 -29.45 -20.85
C ARG A 35 -5.82 -28.18 -20.48
N TRP A 36 -5.74 -27.25 -21.43
CA TRP A 36 -5.19 -25.94 -21.19
C TRP A 36 -6.19 -25.08 -20.42
N ARG A 37 -5.77 -24.50 -19.31
CA ARG A 37 -6.56 -23.52 -18.55
C ARG A 37 -5.78 -22.26 -18.22
N ILE A 38 -6.50 -21.19 -17.94
CA ILE A 38 -5.95 -19.93 -17.46
C ILE A 38 -5.45 -20.13 -16.02
N ARG A 39 -4.28 -19.59 -15.73
CA ARG A 39 -3.73 -19.60 -14.36
C ARG A 39 -4.56 -18.75 -13.41
N THR A 40 -4.73 -19.24 -12.19
CA THR A 40 -5.33 -18.47 -11.10
C THR A 40 -4.38 -17.37 -10.62
N ASN A 41 -4.89 -16.36 -9.93
CA ASN A 41 -4.04 -15.31 -9.38
C ASN A 41 -3.01 -15.87 -8.38
N GLN A 42 -3.40 -16.84 -7.57
CA GLN A 42 -2.50 -17.49 -6.62
C GLN A 42 -1.31 -18.15 -7.31
N GLU A 43 -1.55 -18.90 -8.38
CA GLU A 43 -0.48 -19.51 -9.19
C GLU A 43 0.45 -18.46 -9.81
N LEU A 44 -0.12 -17.33 -10.27
CA LEU A 44 0.67 -16.24 -10.83
C LEU A 44 1.60 -15.60 -9.78
N TYR A 45 1.10 -15.31 -8.59
CA TYR A 45 1.91 -14.73 -7.53
C TYR A 45 2.96 -15.70 -6.97
N GLN A 46 2.67 -17.01 -6.93
CA GLN A 46 3.67 -18.02 -6.58
C GLN A 46 4.81 -18.08 -7.61
N LEU A 47 4.51 -17.93 -8.89
CA LEU A 47 5.52 -17.90 -9.95
C LEU A 47 6.31 -16.60 -9.98
N CYS A 48 5.63 -15.47 -9.74
CA CYS A 48 6.26 -14.15 -9.71
C CYS A 48 7.21 -13.99 -8.52
N GLY A 49 6.86 -14.55 -7.35
CA GLY A 49 7.65 -14.44 -6.13
C GLY A 49 7.69 -13.04 -5.51
N GLU A 50 6.96 -12.10 -6.08
CA GLU A 50 6.92 -10.70 -5.67
C GLU A 50 5.57 -10.35 -5.02
N ASN A 51 5.56 -9.27 -4.25
CA ASN A 51 4.30 -8.69 -3.75
C ASN A 51 3.46 -8.16 -4.91
N ASP A 52 2.13 -8.29 -4.81
CA ASP A 52 1.23 -7.66 -5.77
C ASP A 52 1.41 -6.12 -5.81
N ILE A 53 1.02 -5.51 -6.92
CA ILE A 53 1.23 -4.08 -7.18
C ILE A 53 0.54 -3.19 -6.14
N VAL A 54 -0.61 -3.60 -5.60
CA VAL A 54 -1.35 -2.85 -4.58
C VAL A 54 -0.56 -2.84 -3.28
N LYS A 55 -0.08 -4.00 -2.84
CA LYS A 55 0.77 -4.14 -1.66
C LYS A 55 2.07 -3.37 -1.81
N PHE A 56 2.70 -3.44 -2.98
CA PHE A 56 3.89 -2.65 -3.29
C PHE A 56 3.63 -1.14 -3.14
N CYS A 57 2.51 -0.63 -3.65
CA CYS A 57 2.12 0.78 -3.50
C CYS A 57 1.90 1.16 -2.03
N LYS A 58 1.21 0.32 -1.25
CA LYS A 58 0.98 0.55 0.18
C LYS A 58 2.28 0.56 0.98
N LEU A 59 3.17 -0.41 0.77
CA LEU A 59 4.48 -0.45 1.40
C LEU A 59 5.34 0.77 1.03
N SER A 60 5.31 1.19 -0.23
CA SER A 60 6.02 2.39 -0.69
C SER A 60 5.47 3.66 -0.02
N ARG A 61 4.15 3.74 0.18
CA ARG A 61 3.48 4.81 0.92
C ARG A 61 3.91 4.84 2.39
N LEU A 62 3.92 3.69 3.05
CA LEU A 62 4.37 3.56 4.45
C LEU A 62 5.85 3.91 4.64
N ARG A 63 6.72 3.48 3.72
CA ARG A 63 8.14 3.86 3.71
C ARG A 63 8.30 5.39 3.62
N TRP A 64 7.53 6.01 2.72
CA TRP A 64 7.54 7.47 2.55
C TRP A 64 6.99 8.20 3.78
N ALA A 65 5.88 7.72 4.36
CA ALA A 65 5.31 8.28 5.59
C ALA A 65 6.35 8.33 6.72
N GLY A 66 7.05 7.23 6.96
CA GLY A 66 8.12 7.17 7.95
C GLY A 66 9.29 8.10 7.62
N HIS A 67 9.63 8.27 6.34
CA HIS A 67 10.66 9.21 5.92
C HIS A 67 10.26 10.66 6.26
N VAL A 68 9.06 11.07 5.88
CA VAL A 68 8.54 12.42 6.11
C VAL A 68 8.45 12.75 7.60
N ILE A 69 7.99 11.83 8.44
CA ILE A 69 7.89 12.03 9.89
C ILE A 69 9.26 12.32 10.53
N ARG A 70 10.34 11.78 9.98
CA ARG A 70 11.72 11.99 10.49
C ARG A 70 12.42 13.23 9.92
N GLN A 71 11.78 13.97 9.02
CA GLN A 71 12.32 15.24 8.55
C GLN A 71 12.30 16.31 9.66
N GLY A 72 13.08 17.36 9.49
CA GLY A 72 13.08 18.50 10.41
C GLY A 72 11.72 19.19 10.52
N ASP A 73 11.50 19.92 11.61
CA ASP A 73 10.22 20.60 11.85
C ASP A 73 9.93 21.71 10.83
N ASP A 74 10.97 22.25 10.19
CA ASP A 74 10.87 23.27 9.14
C ASP A 74 10.54 22.67 7.75
N ASP A 75 10.60 21.34 7.62
CA ASP A 75 10.32 20.68 6.33
C ASP A 75 8.85 20.81 5.95
N LEU A 76 8.61 21.31 4.74
CA LEU A 76 7.26 21.54 4.21
C LEU A 76 6.42 20.27 4.18
N TYR A 77 7.00 19.15 3.78
CA TYR A 77 6.27 17.88 3.67
C TYR A 77 5.82 17.38 5.04
N ARG A 78 6.66 17.50 6.05
CA ARG A 78 6.30 17.15 7.44
C ARG A 78 5.22 18.06 7.98
N ARG A 79 5.34 19.37 7.77
CA ARG A 79 4.33 20.35 8.19
C ARG A 79 2.97 20.06 7.56
N VAL A 80 2.93 19.79 6.26
CA VAL A 80 1.69 19.42 5.54
C VAL A 80 1.11 18.10 6.06
N LEU A 81 1.95 17.09 6.32
CA LEU A 81 1.50 15.79 6.85
C LEU A 81 0.87 15.92 8.26
N LEU A 82 1.44 16.77 9.10
CA LEU A 82 1.00 16.96 10.49
C LEU A 82 -0.09 18.02 10.64
N SER A 83 -0.29 18.87 9.62
CA SER A 83 -1.31 19.92 9.66
C SER A 83 -2.70 19.34 9.60
N ASP A 84 -3.59 19.88 10.43
CA ASP A 84 -5.03 19.72 10.24
C ASP A 84 -5.53 20.92 9.43
N PRO A 85 -6.09 20.71 8.23
CA PRO A 85 -6.60 21.80 7.42
C PRO A 85 -7.81 22.50 8.05
N GLY A 86 -8.28 22.04 9.21
CA GLY A 86 -9.42 22.61 9.92
C GLY A 86 -10.75 22.44 9.19
N GLY A 87 -11.84 22.89 9.82
CA GLY A 87 -13.17 22.84 9.25
C GLY A 87 -13.83 21.44 9.29
N LYS A 88 -15.13 21.42 9.01
CA LYS A 88 -15.90 20.18 8.92
C LYS A 88 -15.80 19.61 7.50
N ARG A 89 -15.60 18.31 7.38
CA ARG A 89 -15.70 17.63 6.08
C ARG A 89 -17.13 17.85 5.52
N PRO A 90 -17.28 18.11 4.20
CA PRO A 90 -18.57 18.20 3.57
C PRO A 90 -19.43 16.96 3.81
N ARG A 91 -20.75 17.12 3.81
CA ARG A 91 -21.67 15.96 3.84
C ARG A 91 -21.48 15.12 2.57
N GLY A 92 -21.70 13.80 2.68
CA GLY A 92 -21.56 12.84 1.60
C GLY A 92 -20.26 12.04 1.70
N ARG A 93 -19.70 11.61 0.56
CA ARG A 93 -18.45 10.86 0.48
C ARG A 93 -17.28 11.82 0.19
N PRO A 94 -16.59 12.34 1.22
CA PRO A 94 -15.44 13.20 1.00
C PRO A 94 -14.32 12.45 0.29
N ARG A 95 -13.49 13.20 -0.47
CA ARG A 95 -12.29 12.63 -1.10
C ARG A 95 -11.35 12.07 -0.03
N LEU A 96 -10.78 10.90 -0.31
CA LEU A 96 -9.76 10.30 0.54
C LEU A 96 -8.52 11.20 0.56
N ARG A 97 -8.00 11.46 1.75
CA ARG A 97 -6.69 12.10 1.93
C ARG A 97 -5.61 11.02 1.91
N TRP A 98 -4.41 11.41 1.52
CA TRP A 98 -3.26 10.49 1.54
C TRP A 98 -3.00 9.92 2.95
N VAL A 99 -3.13 10.76 3.99
CA VAL A 99 -2.98 10.36 5.40
C VAL A 99 -4.02 9.33 5.81
N ASP A 100 -5.28 9.46 5.37
CA ASP A 100 -6.33 8.48 5.68
C ASP A 100 -5.93 7.08 5.22
N GLY A 101 -5.31 6.98 4.04
CA GLY A 101 -4.80 5.71 3.53
C GLY A 101 -3.62 5.15 4.34
N VAL A 102 -2.72 6.00 4.83
CA VAL A 102 -1.64 5.57 5.75
C VAL A 102 -2.23 5.08 7.05
N GLU A 103 -3.18 5.82 7.64
CA GLU A 103 -3.81 5.46 8.91
C GLU A 103 -4.60 4.16 8.81
N GLU A 104 -5.29 3.91 7.69
CA GLU A 104 -5.96 2.64 7.43
C GLU A 104 -4.97 1.47 7.37
N ASP A 105 -3.86 1.62 6.64
CA ASP A 105 -2.85 0.58 6.50
C ASP A 105 -2.17 0.26 7.85
N VAL A 106 -1.76 1.28 8.61
CA VAL A 106 -1.12 1.05 9.92
C VAL A 106 -2.10 0.53 10.97
N ALA A 107 -3.39 0.88 10.89
CA ALA A 107 -4.42 0.33 11.75
C ALA A 107 -4.59 -1.18 11.51
N ARG A 108 -4.54 -1.64 10.26
CA ARG A 108 -4.55 -3.07 9.91
C ARG A 108 -3.35 -3.82 10.49
N LEU A 109 -2.20 -3.16 10.60
CA LEU A 109 -0.99 -3.69 11.22
C LEU A 109 -1.01 -3.58 12.77
N GLY A 110 -2.12 -3.12 13.36
CA GLY A 110 -2.25 -2.95 14.82
C GLY A 110 -1.46 -1.77 15.40
N CYS A 111 -0.89 -0.90 14.59
CA CYS A 111 -0.06 0.21 15.03
C CYS A 111 -0.86 1.53 15.14
N ARG A 112 -1.47 1.78 16.28
CA ARG A 112 -2.27 3.01 16.51
C ARG A 112 -1.44 4.28 16.64
N LYS A 113 -0.22 4.20 17.17
CA LYS A 113 0.68 5.35 17.39
C LYS A 113 1.81 5.39 16.37
N TRP A 114 1.50 5.15 15.11
CA TRP A 114 2.48 4.99 14.05
C TRP A 114 3.44 6.18 13.91
N LYS A 115 2.97 7.43 14.13
CA LYS A 115 3.81 8.64 14.04
C LYS A 115 4.97 8.60 15.05
N ILE A 116 4.71 8.11 16.27
CA ILE A 116 5.74 7.95 17.31
C ILE A 116 6.72 6.83 16.93
N VAL A 117 6.19 5.70 16.49
CA VAL A 117 7.01 4.55 16.05
C VAL A 117 7.87 4.92 14.83
N ALA A 118 7.32 5.73 13.93
CA ALA A 118 8.01 6.17 12.71
C ALA A 118 9.21 7.11 13.00
N LEU A 119 9.26 7.77 14.14
CA LEU A 119 10.44 8.56 14.59
C LEU A 119 11.66 7.67 14.80
N ASN A 120 11.45 6.45 15.31
CA ASN A 120 12.52 5.47 15.41
C ASN A 120 12.66 4.70 14.10
N ARG A 121 13.78 4.93 13.38
CA ARG A 121 14.04 4.33 12.07
C ARG A 121 14.05 2.80 12.11
N GLU A 122 14.67 2.21 13.13
CA GLU A 122 14.78 0.75 13.24
C GLU A 122 13.43 0.12 13.64
N GLY A 123 12.69 0.75 14.55
CA GLY A 123 11.33 0.34 14.90
C GLY A 123 10.40 0.38 13.69
N TRP A 124 10.47 1.45 12.89
CA TRP A 124 9.69 1.57 11.67
C TRP A 124 10.05 0.53 10.60
N LYS A 125 11.35 0.24 10.45
CA LYS A 125 11.83 -0.80 9.53
C LYS A 125 11.30 -2.19 9.90
N LYS A 126 11.23 -2.49 11.21
CA LYS A 126 10.61 -3.73 11.70
C LYS A 126 9.15 -3.81 11.32
N HIS A 127 8.37 -2.74 11.57
CA HIS A 127 6.97 -2.67 11.16
C HIS A 127 6.77 -2.84 9.65
N LEU A 128 7.65 -2.29 8.82
CA LEU A 128 7.59 -2.47 7.37
C LEU A 128 7.82 -3.93 6.96
N LYS A 129 8.71 -4.66 7.64
CA LYS A 129 8.89 -6.09 7.40
C LYS A 129 7.66 -6.91 7.82
N GLU A 130 7.05 -6.57 8.96
CA GLU A 130 5.80 -7.18 9.41
C GLU A 130 4.67 -6.91 8.40
N ALA A 131 4.59 -5.68 7.88
CA ALA A 131 3.64 -5.29 6.85
C ALA A 131 3.83 -6.08 5.55
N GLU A 132 5.08 -6.34 5.16
CA GLU A 132 5.42 -7.12 3.97
C GLU A 132 4.96 -8.58 4.09
N ALA A 133 5.06 -9.16 5.28
CA ALA A 133 4.58 -10.51 5.58
C ALA A 133 3.06 -10.57 5.82
N HIS A 134 2.39 -9.44 6.08
CA HIS A 134 0.98 -9.42 6.46
C HIS A 134 0.05 -9.70 5.27
N PRO A 135 -0.83 -10.72 5.32
CA PRO A 135 -1.69 -11.10 4.19
C PRO A 135 -2.79 -10.09 3.86
N GLY A 136 -3.15 -9.22 4.80
CA GLY A 136 -4.27 -8.27 4.68
C GLY A 136 -3.86 -6.83 4.33
N LEU A 137 -2.61 -6.60 3.98
CA LEU A 137 -2.16 -5.27 3.54
C LEU A 137 -2.33 -5.12 1.99
#